data_4b29b12cce8485e7afe0d40b57663b2f
#
_entry.id   4b29b12cce8485e7afe0d40b57663b2f
#
_cell.length_a   1.000
_cell.length_b   1.000
_cell.length_c   1.000
_cell.angle_alpha   90.00
_cell.angle_beta   90.00
_cell.angle_gamma   90.00
#
_symmetry.space_group_name_H-M   'P 1'
#
loop_
_entity.id
_entity.type
_entity.pdbx_description
1 polymer ?
#
loop_
_entity_poly.entity_id
_entity_poly.type
_entity_poly.pdbx_seq_one_letter_code
_entity_poly.pdbx_strand_id
1 'polypeptide(L)'
;MTTRNDIIREIELRLGGGMVDVELDRDHYDIAINRAISKYRQRSSNSVEEGYLVLNLQPQQDTYILPQEVIQVRYLFRSGAGGVSSGVSFEPFGAAYINAYLLQSTGSGSLVNYEIYSQYRELLGRMFGQEIIFDWVEQTKTLRLHRNIKSENDSIIVQAYMFRPDVSLFNDIYAGSWIKDYSTAHSKMMLGEARSKFAQIAGPQGGSSLNGENLKVEAQADLEKLELSIGLYEEGGKPLGIVIG
;
A
#
# COMPACT_ATOMS: atom_id res chain seq x y z
N MET A 1 0.64 -13.28 -14.71
CA MET A 1 1.00 -12.21 -13.74
C MET A 1 1.87 -11.22 -14.49
N THR A 2 1.48 -9.96 -14.50
CA THR A 2 2.25 -8.89 -15.14
C THR A 2 3.50 -8.62 -14.34
N THR A 3 4.66 -8.79 -14.95
CA THR A 3 5.95 -8.51 -14.31
C THR A 3 6.41 -7.10 -14.68
N ARG A 4 7.39 -6.57 -13.95
CA ARG A 4 8.01 -5.29 -14.27
C ARG A 4 8.61 -5.27 -15.69
N ASN A 5 9.17 -6.39 -16.14
CA ASN A 5 9.71 -6.52 -17.49
C ASN A 5 8.62 -6.44 -18.56
N ASP A 6 7.42 -6.95 -18.28
CA ASP A 6 6.30 -6.87 -19.22
C ASP A 6 5.85 -5.42 -19.39
N ILE A 7 5.86 -4.63 -18.30
CA ILE A 7 5.54 -3.21 -18.33
C ILE A 7 6.59 -2.44 -19.14
N ILE A 8 7.88 -2.69 -18.90
CA ILE A 8 8.97 -2.06 -19.66
C ILE A 8 8.77 -2.35 -21.17
N ARG A 9 8.52 -3.60 -21.50
CA ARG A 9 8.28 -4.00 -22.90
C ARG A 9 7.06 -3.32 -23.50
N GLU A 10 5.98 -3.18 -22.72
CA GLU A 10 4.77 -2.48 -23.16
C GLU A 10 5.04 -1.00 -23.42
N ILE A 11 5.78 -0.32 -22.52
CA ILE A 11 6.16 1.09 -22.67
C ILE A 11 7.04 1.27 -23.92
N GLU A 12 8.04 0.42 -24.11
CA GLU A 12 8.92 0.45 -25.28
C GLU A 12 8.12 0.34 -26.58
N LEU A 13 7.18 -0.61 -26.65
CA LEU A 13 6.32 -0.79 -27.82
C LEU A 13 5.39 0.42 -28.06
N ARG A 14 4.84 1.02 -27.01
CA ARG A 14 3.99 2.22 -27.12
C ARG A 14 4.78 3.44 -27.60
N LEU A 15 6.07 3.53 -27.29
CA LEU A 15 6.95 4.58 -27.81
C LEU A 15 7.45 4.33 -29.24
N GLY A 16 7.05 3.20 -29.84
CA GLY A 16 7.40 2.84 -31.21
C GLY A 16 8.53 1.82 -31.31
N GLY A 17 8.94 1.20 -30.20
CA GLY A 17 9.94 0.14 -30.20
C GLY A 17 9.63 -0.99 -31.17
N GLY A 18 10.62 -1.40 -31.94
CA GLY A 18 10.46 -2.37 -33.03
C GLY A 18 10.04 -1.77 -34.39
N MET A 19 9.56 -0.51 -34.42
CA MET A 19 9.30 0.25 -35.67
C MET A 19 10.34 1.34 -35.90
N VAL A 20 10.72 2.03 -34.81
CA VAL A 20 11.78 3.04 -34.76
C VAL A 20 12.70 2.73 -33.61
N ASP A 21 13.94 3.18 -33.72
CA ASP A 21 14.90 3.11 -32.59
C ASP A 21 14.49 4.09 -31.51
N VAL A 22 14.28 3.57 -30.30
CA VAL A 22 13.92 4.36 -29.13
C VAL A 22 15.16 4.53 -28.29
N GLU A 23 15.66 5.77 -28.17
CA GLU A 23 16.93 6.12 -27.54
C GLU A 23 16.92 6.05 -26.01
N LEU A 24 15.98 5.27 -25.43
CA LEU A 24 15.86 5.07 -23.98
C LEU A 24 16.41 3.72 -23.59
N ASP A 25 17.31 3.72 -22.63
CA ASP A 25 17.81 2.52 -21.96
C ASP A 25 16.83 1.99 -20.94
N ARG A 26 17.01 0.74 -20.53
CA ARG A 26 16.20 0.07 -19.54
C ARG A 26 16.05 0.88 -18.23
N ASP A 27 17.12 1.50 -17.78
CA ASP A 27 17.15 2.28 -16.53
C ASP A 27 16.19 3.49 -16.58
N HIS A 28 15.98 4.08 -17.75
CA HIS A 28 15.02 5.18 -17.93
C HIS A 28 13.57 4.69 -17.71
N TYR A 29 13.23 3.52 -18.22
CA TYR A 29 11.92 2.91 -17.97
C TYR A 29 11.73 2.53 -16.50
N ASP A 30 12.78 2.01 -15.85
CA ASP A 30 12.74 1.69 -14.43
C ASP A 30 12.50 2.93 -13.56
N ILE A 31 13.14 4.06 -13.88
CA ILE A 31 12.91 5.35 -13.22
C ILE A 31 11.48 5.83 -13.44
N ALA A 32 10.95 5.71 -14.67
CA ALA A 32 9.59 6.10 -14.99
C ALA A 32 8.56 5.29 -14.19
N ILE A 33 8.73 3.97 -14.09
CA ILE A 33 7.87 3.08 -13.33
C ILE A 33 7.94 3.40 -11.82
N ASN A 34 9.14 3.59 -11.27
CA ASN A 34 9.30 3.94 -9.87
C ASN A 34 8.60 5.27 -9.52
N ARG A 35 8.69 6.25 -10.44
CA ARG A 35 8.02 7.53 -10.28
C ARG A 35 6.49 7.38 -10.34
N ALA A 36 5.98 6.54 -11.24
CA ALA A 36 4.56 6.22 -11.33
C ALA A 36 4.05 5.56 -10.04
N ILE A 37 4.75 4.55 -9.53
CA ILE A 37 4.40 3.87 -8.28
C ILE A 37 4.41 4.86 -7.11
N SER A 38 5.47 5.68 -7.00
CA SER A 38 5.58 6.67 -5.92
C SER A 38 4.44 7.69 -5.97
N LYS A 39 4.09 8.16 -7.17
CA LYS A 39 2.99 9.11 -7.34
C LYS A 39 1.62 8.47 -7.04
N TYR A 40 1.42 7.24 -7.46
CA TYR A 40 0.21 6.47 -7.16
C TYR A 40 0.05 6.27 -5.65
N ARG A 41 1.13 5.87 -4.96
CA ARG A 41 1.13 5.71 -3.49
C ARG A 41 0.85 7.00 -2.73
N GLN A 42 1.25 8.15 -3.28
CA GLN A 42 0.98 9.46 -2.65
C GLN A 42 -0.46 9.93 -2.81
N ARG A 43 -1.16 9.50 -3.86
CA ARG A 43 -2.45 10.08 -4.25
C ARG A 43 -3.62 9.13 -4.13
N SER A 44 -3.39 7.82 -4.26
CA SER A 44 -4.46 6.80 -4.26
C SER A 44 -4.53 6.04 -2.95
N SER A 45 -5.73 5.96 -2.38
CA SER A 45 -6.04 5.14 -1.21
C SER A 45 -5.93 3.64 -1.51
N ASN A 46 -6.14 3.23 -2.76
CA ASN A 46 -6.01 1.83 -3.21
C ASN A 46 -4.56 1.29 -3.15
N SER A 47 -3.59 2.17 -2.89
CA SER A 47 -2.18 1.78 -2.71
C SER A 47 -1.88 1.18 -1.34
N VAL A 48 -2.83 1.26 -0.41
CA VAL A 48 -2.68 0.84 0.99
C VAL A 48 -3.63 -0.31 1.28
N GLU A 49 -3.15 -1.29 2.00
CA GLU A 49 -3.95 -2.41 2.49
C GLU A 49 -3.77 -2.59 4.01
N GLU A 50 -4.77 -3.17 4.63
CA GLU A 50 -4.68 -3.58 6.03
C GLU A 50 -4.05 -4.97 6.10
N GLY A 51 -2.96 -5.09 6.83
CA GLY A 51 -2.23 -6.33 6.98
C GLY A 51 -1.99 -6.69 8.44
N TYR A 52 -1.71 -7.98 8.65
CA TYR A 52 -1.40 -8.54 9.96
C TYR A 52 -0.01 -9.14 9.95
N LEU A 53 0.85 -8.68 10.85
CA LEU A 53 2.22 -9.16 11.01
C LEU A 53 2.34 -9.90 12.33
N VAL A 54 2.99 -11.04 12.34
CA VAL A 54 3.35 -11.75 13.57
C VAL A 54 4.72 -11.27 14.01
N LEU A 55 4.80 -10.74 15.22
CA LEU A 55 6.03 -10.29 15.86
C LEU A 55 6.35 -11.19 17.05
N ASN A 56 7.49 -11.87 16.99
CA ASN A 56 8.00 -12.65 18.11
C ASN A 56 8.75 -11.75 19.06
N LEU A 57 8.33 -11.74 20.32
CA LEU A 57 8.89 -10.89 21.35
C LEU A 57 10.12 -11.54 21.97
N GLN A 58 11.13 -10.72 22.24
CA GLN A 58 12.34 -11.15 22.96
C GLN A 58 12.36 -10.54 24.37
N PRO A 59 12.86 -11.29 25.37
CA PRO A 59 12.99 -10.79 26.73
C PRO A 59 13.89 -9.55 26.77
N GLN A 60 13.50 -8.57 27.54
CA GLN A 60 14.25 -7.31 27.73
C GLN A 60 14.40 -6.43 26.48
N GLN A 61 13.75 -6.79 25.37
CA GLN A 61 13.70 -5.94 24.18
C GLN A 61 12.33 -5.26 24.09
N ASP A 62 12.33 -3.94 24.09
CA ASP A 62 11.13 -3.10 23.99
C ASP A 62 10.95 -2.47 22.60
N THR A 63 11.98 -2.53 21.77
CA THR A 63 12.03 -1.81 20.49
C THR A 63 12.24 -2.80 19.33
N TYR A 64 11.36 -2.71 18.33
CA TYR A 64 11.33 -3.59 17.17
C TYR A 64 11.28 -2.77 15.88
N ILE A 65 12.03 -3.20 14.87
CA ILE A 65 11.99 -2.59 13.54
C ILE A 65 11.03 -3.40 12.68
N LEU A 66 9.99 -2.76 12.16
CA LEU A 66 9.03 -3.36 11.25
C LEU A 66 9.45 -3.18 9.78
N PRO A 67 8.90 -3.97 8.83
CA PRO A 67 9.16 -3.82 7.41
C PRO A 67 8.87 -2.39 6.91
N GLN A 68 9.56 -1.99 5.84
CA GLN A 68 9.44 -0.62 5.29
C GLN A 68 8.07 -0.35 4.69
N GLU A 69 7.35 -1.40 4.30
CA GLU A 69 6.00 -1.32 3.76
C GLU A 69 4.96 -0.84 4.80
N VAL A 70 5.26 -0.99 6.10
CA VAL A 70 4.36 -0.56 7.18
C VAL A 70 4.30 0.96 7.24
N ILE A 71 3.08 1.50 7.10
CA ILE A 71 2.80 2.93 7.19
C ILE A 71 2.42 3.30 8.62
N GLN A 72 1.44 2.60 9.15
CA GLN A 72 0.88 2.90 10.48
C GLN A 72 0.48 1.63 11.20
N VAL A 73 0.89 1.50 12.46
CA VAL A 73 0.40 0.45 13.36
C VAL A 73 -0.89 0.92 14.01
N ARG A 74 -1.94 0.08 13.96
CA ARG A 74 -3.25 0.38 14.55
C ARG A 74 -3.45 -0.27 15.89
N TYR A 75 -3.32 -1.59 15.92
CA TYR A 75 -3.58 -2.39 17.11
C TYR A 75 -2.52 -3.48 17.29
N LEU A 76 -2.30 -3.85 18.54
CA LEU A 76 -1.49 -4.99 18.91
C LEU A 76 -2.38 -6.01 19.63
N PHE A 77 -2.39 -7.23 19.11
CA PHE A 77 -3.15 -8.32 19.69
C PHE A 77 -2.18 -9.32 20.33
N ARG A 78 -2.39 -9.60 21.59
CA ARG A 78 -1.60 -10.59 22.29
C ARG A 78 -2.20 -11.99 22.14
N SER A 79 -1.35 -13.00 22.12
CA SER A 79 -1.79 -14.39 22.29
C SER A 79 -2.45 -14.52 23.67
N GLY A 80 -3.71 -14.90 23.69
CA GLY A 80 -4.47 -14.97 24.93
C GLY A 80 -3.91 -16.03 25.88
N ALA A 81 -3.58 -15.62 27.10
CA ALA A 81 -3.26 -16.51 28.21
C ALA A 81 -4.55 -17.14 28.82
N GLY A 82 -5.56 -17.36 28.02
CA GLY A 82 -6.81 -18.00 28.41
C GLY A 82 -6.72 -19.51 28.21
N GLY A 83 -6.37 -20.25 29.25
CA GLY A 83 -6.20 -21.67 29.30
C GLY A 83 -7.40 -22.47 28.77
N VAL A 84 -7.38 -22.76 27.50
CA VAL A 84 -7.97 -23.98 26.94
C VAL A 84 -6.99 -24.48 25.88
N SER A 85 -6.21 -25.45 26.30
CA SER A 85 -5.56 -26.48 25.47
C SER A 85 -4.93 -26.02 24.14
N SER A 86 -3.62 -25.80 24.16
CA SER A 86 -2.65 -26.00 23.07
C SER A 86 -3.08 -25.57 21.65
N GLY A 87 -3.51 -24.32 21.47
CA GLY A 87 -3.62 -23.69 20.18
C GLY A 87 -3.29 -22.20 20.34
N VAL A 88 -2.46 -21.67 19.48
CA VAL A 88 -2.15 -20.23 19.43
C VAL A 88 -3.45 -19.48 19.08
N SER A 89 -4.28 -19.21 20.09
CA SER A 89 -5.51 -18.43 19.93
C SER A 89 -5.18 -16.97 20.20
N PHE A 90 -5.12 -16.18 19.15
CA PHE A 90 -5.01 -14.74 19.30
C PHE A 90 -6.33 -14.17 19.82
N GLU A 91 -6.24 -13.27 20.74
CA GLU A 91 -7.37 -12.71 21.51
C GLU A 91 -8.55 -12.19 20.67
N PRO A 92 -8.37 -11.55 19.49
CA PRO A 92 -9.52 -11.12 18.69
C PRO A 92 -10.41 -12.26 18.20
N PHE A 93 -9.81 -13.39 17.87
CA PHE A 93 -10.57 -14.58 17.42
C PHE A 93 -11.24 -15.30 18.59
N GLY A 94 -10.55 -15.43 19.72
CA GLY A 94 -11.12 -15.99 20.94
C GLY A 94 -12.26 -15.14 21.47
N ALA A 95 -12.12 -13.81 21.41
CA ALA A 95 -13.16 -12.88 21.81
C ALA A 95 -14.39 -12.94 20.91
N ALA A 96 -14.21 -13.05 19.60
CA ALA A 96 -15.32 -13.19 18.65
C ALA A 96 -16.11 -14.48 18.91
N TYR A 97 -15.42 -15.59 19.19
CA TYR A 97 -16.06 -16.87 19.51
C TYR A 97 -16.86 -16.83 20.82
N ILE A 98 -16.26 -16.27 21.88
CA ILE A 98 -16.93 -16.12 23.18
C ILE A 98 -18.14 -15.18 23.07
N ASN A 99 -18.01 -14.10 22.29
CA ASN A 99 -19.10 -13.16 22.04
C ASN A 99 -20.26 -13.83 21.27
N ALA A 100 -19.96 -14.63 20.26
CA ALA A 100 -20.96 -15.38 19.52
C ALA A 100 -21.66 -16.43 20.41
N TYR A 101 -20.90 -17.13 21.25
CA TYR A 101 -21.45 -18.11 22.20
C TYR A 101 -22.33 -17.46 23.26
N LEU A 102 -21.91 -16.31 23.82
CA LEU A 102 -22.72 -15.59 24.79
C LEU A 102 -24.02 -15.03 24.16
N LEU A 103 -23.96 -14.55 22.93
CA LEU A 103 -25.16 -14.15 22.17
C LEU A 103 -26.13 -15.30 21.96
N GLN A 104 -25.61 -16.51 21.70
CA GLN A 104 -26.43 -17.70 21.45
C GLN A 104 -26.95 -18.32 22.73
N SER A 105 -26.19 -18.33 23.82
CA SER A 105 -26.57 -18.96 25.09
C SER A 105 -27.56 -18.15 25.91
N THR A 106 -27.65 -16.86 25.67
CA THR A 106 -28.53 -15.95 26.42
C THR A 106 -29.84 -15.73 25.71
N GLY A 107 -30.58 -16.78 25.40
CA GLY A 107 -31.79 -16.85 24.56
C GLY A 107 -32.88 -15.75 24.65
N SER A 108 -32.72 -14.73 25.41
CA SER A 108 -33.38 -13.43 25.44
C SER A 108 -32.46 -12.31 25.90
N GLY A 109 -31.16 -12.59 25.90
CA GLY A 109 -30.14 -11.63 26.30
C GLY A 109 -30.03 -10.56 25.26
N SER A 110 -30.62 -9.46 25.59
CA SER A 110 -30.65 -8.28 24.75
C SER A 110 -29.22 -7.83 24.41
N LEU A 111 -29.10 -7.13 23.30
CA LEU A 111 -27.96 -6.34 22.87
C LEU A 111 -27.32 -5.55 24.04
N VAL A 112 -28.12 -5.18 25.04
CA VAL A 112 -27.73 -4.48 26.27
C VAL A 112 -26.77 -5.30 27.12
N ASN A 113 -27.00 -6.61 27.28
CA ASN A 113 -26.10 -7.46 28.07
C ASN A 113 -24.75 -7.67 27.35
N TYR A 114 -24.79 -7.75 26.02
CA TYR A 114 -23.57 -7.79 25.20
C TYR A 114 -22.77 -6.50 25.36
N GLU A 115 -23.43 -5.35 25.26
CA GLU A 115 -22.78 -4.04 25.39
C GLU A 115 -22.15 -3.85 26.78
N ILE A 116 -22.88 -4.17 27.85
CA ILE A 116 -22.37 -4.11 29.22
C ILE A 116 -21.16 -5.02 29.39
N TYR A 117 -21.22 -6.24 28.86
CA TYR A 117 -20.10 -7.18 28.95
C TYR A 117 -18.89 -6.71 28.14
N SER A 118 -19.11 -6.16 26.96
CA SER A 118 -18.07 -5.60 26.10
C SER A 118 -17.35 -4.43 26.79
N GLN A 119 -18.11 -3.51 27.37
CA GLN A 119 -17.56 -2.37 28.12
C GLN A 119 -16.81 -2.82 29.38
N TYR A 120 -17.37 -3.80 30.11
CA TYR A 120 -16.70 -4.36 31.29
C TYR A 120 -15.37 -5.04 30.92
N ARG A 121 -15.33 -5.76 29.83
CA ARG A 121 -14.12 -6.40 29.32
C ARG A 121 -13.05 -5.39 28.88
N GLU A 122 -13.46 -4.33 28.19
CA GLU A 122 -12.58 -3.22 27.83
C GLU A 122 -11.99 -2.54 29.09
N LEU A 123 -12.83 -2.31 30.08
CA LEU A 123 -12.39 -1.75 31.37
C LEU A 123 -11.37 -2.66 32.07
N LEU A 124 -11.63 -3.98 32.11
CA LEU A 124 -10.71 -4.96 32.68
C LEU A 124 -9.38 -4.98 31.90
N GLY A 125 -9.42 -4.92 30.56
CA GLY A 125 -8.24 -4.84 29.72
C GLY A 125 -7.36 -3.65 30.06
N ARG A 126 -7.96 -2.51 30.25
CA ARG A 126 -7.25 -1.27 30.66
C ARG A 126 -6.73 -1.35 32.10
N MET A 127 -7.51 -1.86 33.03
CA MET A 127 -7.12 -1.95 34.45
C MET A 127 -6.02 -2.98 34.72
N PHE A 128 -6.05 -4.13 34.02
CA PHE A 128 -5.11 -5.22 34.26
C PHE A 128 -3.98 -5.29 33.23
N GLY A 129 -3.83 -4.26 32.37
CA GLY A 129 -2.71 -4.16 31.44
C GLY A 129 -2.69 -5.26 30.37
N GLN A 130 -3.87 -5.76 29.95
CA GLN A 130 -3.97 -6.67 28.82
C GLN A 130 -3.70 -5.97 27.50
N GLU A 131 -4.00 -4.67 27.41
CA GLU A 131 -3.65 -3.85 26.27
C GLU A 131 -2.16 -3.50 26.30
N ILE A 132 -1.50 -3.73 25.18
CA ILE A 132 -0.10 -3.35 25.00
C ILE A 132 -0.08 -1.90 24.52
N ILE A 133 0.43 -1.02 25.37
CA ILE A 133 0.68 0.38 24.99
C ILE A 133 1.94 0.41 24.14
N PHE A 134 1.89 1.09 23.02
CA PHE A 134 3.01 1.18 22.09
C PHE A 134 3.15 2.59 21.50
N ASP A 135 4.37 2.91 21.10
CA ASP A 135 4.69 4.06 20.27
C ASP A 135 5.14 3.59 18.89
N TRP A 136 4.67 4.25 17.86
CA TRP A 136 5.06 4.00 16.48
C TRP A 136 5.74 5.22 15.87
N VAL A 137 6.95 5.03 15.35
CA VAL A 137 7.69 6.07 14.63
C VAL A 137 7.81 5.67 13.15
N GLU A 138 7.03 6.34 12.30
CA GLU A 138 6.95 6.00 10.88
C GLU A 138 8.29 6.16 10.14
N GLN A 139 9.04 7.21 10.45
CA GLN A 139 10.28 7.53 9.74
C GLN A 139 11.37 6.46 9.94
N THR A 140 11.46 5.91 11.14
CA THR A 140 12.45 4.88 11.48
C THR A 140 11.88 3.47 11.44
N LYS A 141 10.57 3.34 11.14
CA LYS A 141 9.83 2.06 11.18
C LYS A 141 9.99 1.33 12.51
N THR A 142 10.02 2.09 13.58
CA THR A 142 10.30 1.58 14.92
C THR A 142 9.02 1.49 15.74
N LEU A 143 8.72 0.29 16.20
CA LEU A 143 7.67 -0.01 17.15
C LEU A 143 8.29 -0.17 18.55
N ARG A 144 7.90 0.66 19.50
CA ARG A 144 8.31 0.56 20.88
C ARG A 144 7.15 0.10 21.76
N LEU A 145 7.38 -0.96 22.54
CA LEU A 145 6.39 -1.54 23.45
C LEU A 145 6.64 -1.05 24.86
N HIS A 146 5.63 -0.46 25.49
CA HIS A 146 5.70 -0.02 26.90
C HIS A 146 5.34 -1.17 27.84
N ARG A 147 6.03 -2.29 27.70
CA ARG A 147 5.81 -3.47 28.52
C ARG A 147 7.11 -4.23 28.76
N ASN A 148 7.28 -4.70 29.98
CA ASN A 148 8.39 -5.61 30.31
C ASN A 148 8.04 -7.04 29.88
N ILE A 149 8.72 -7.53 28.84
CA ILE A 149 8.54 -8.86 28.28
C ILE A 149 9.44 -9.82 29.07
N LYS A 150 8.81 -10.78 29.75
CA LYS A 150 9.52 -11.75 30.61
C LYS A 150 9.71 -13.12 29.98
N SER A 151 8.96 -13.43 28.93
CA SER A 151 8.93 -14.77 28.30
C SER A 151 9.52 -14.74 26.90
N GLU A 152 10.35 -15.72 26.58
CA GLU A 152 10.99 -15.86 25.25
C GLU A 152 10.02 -16.34 24.13
N ASN A 153 8.83 -16.81 24.49
CA ASN A 153 7.86 -17.37 23.53
C ASN A 153 6.58 -16.54 23.42
N ASP A 154 6.62 -15.27 23.78
CA ASP A 154 5.47 -14.41 23.64
C ASP A 154 5.45 -13.86 22.20
N SER A 155 4.31 -13.98 21.51
CA SER A 155 4.11 -13.45 20.17
C SER A 155 2.90 -12.54 20.15
N ILE A 156 2.98 -11.50 19.35
CA ILE A 156 1.88 -10.55 19.14
C ILE A 156 1.54 -10.48 17.65
N ILE A 157 0.28 -10.22 17.35
CA ILE A 157 -0.13 -9.80 16.02
C ILE A 157 -0.19 -8.28 16.00
N VAL A 158 0.48 -7.73 15.02
CA VAL A 158 0.48 -6.29 14.71
C VAL A 158 -0.49 -6.06 13.56
N GLN A 159 -1.58 -5.36 13.79
CA GLN A 159 -2.48 -4.88 12.76
C GLN A 159 -1.96 -3.53 12.28
N ALA A 160 -1.66 -3.44 10.99
CA ALA A 160 -1.05 -2.26 10.41
C ALA A 160 -1.58 -1.94 9.02
N TYR A 161 -1.54 -0.68 8.67
CA TYR A 161 -1.65 -0.27 7.27
C TYR A 161 -0.31 -0.42 6.61
N MET A 162 -0.30 -1.05 5.44
CA MET A 162 0.89 -1.36 4.66
C MET A 162 0.71 -0.94 3.21
N PHE A 163 1.79 -0.55 2.56
CA PHE A 163 1.78 -0.39 1.11
C PHE A 163 1.61 -1.74 0.42
N ARG A 164 0.72 -1.78 -0.55
CA ARG A 164 0.58 -2.96 -1.42
C ARG A 164 1.89 -3.21 -2.18
N PRO A 165 2.33 -4.48 -2.30
CA PRO A 165 3.51 -4.84 -3.09
C PRO A 165 3.36 -4.40 -4.55
N ASP A 166 4.48 -4.03 -5.19
CA ASP A 166 4.48 -3.56 -6.59
C ASP A 166 3.81 -4.56 -7.54
N VAL A 167 4.06 -5.87 -7.33
CA VAL A 167 3.46 -6.95 -8.13
C VAL A 167 1.93 -6.96 -8.02
N SER A 168 1.39 -6.67 -6.85
CA SER A 168 -0.05 -6.55 -6.62
C SER A 168 -0.62 -5.34 -7.37
N LEU A 169 0.07 -4.19 -7.34
CA LEU A 169 -0.34 -2.99 -8.06
C LEU A 169 -0.33 -3.19 -9.58
N PHE A 170 0.66 -3.92 -10.12
CA PHE A 170 0.76 -4.18 -11.57
C PHE A 170 -0.35 -5.09 -12.10
N ASN A 171 -0.86 -5.98 -11.26
CA ASN A 171 -1.94 -6.90 -11.62
C ASN A 171 -3.34 -6.37 -11.29
N ASP A 172 -3.43 -5.25 -10.61
CA ASP A 172 -4.67 -4.56 -10.33
C ASP A 172 -5.21 -3.89 -11.61
N ILE A 173 -6.51 -4.02 -11.85
CA ILE A 173 -7.16 -3.49 -13.06
C ILE A 173 -7.03 -1.97 -13.12
N TYR A 174 -7.20 -1.30 -12.00
CA TYR A 174 -7.16 0.16 -11.92
C TYR A 174 -5.73 0.69 -11.80
N ALA A 175 -5.00 0.24 -10.77
CA ALA A 175 -3.64 0.67 -10.52
C ALA A 175 -2.68 0.34 -11.67
N GLY A 176 -2.77 -0.90 -12.21
CA GLY A 176 -1.89 -1.36 -13.27
C GLY A 176 -2.05 -0.55 -14.55
N SER A 177 -3.28 -0.22 -14.95
CA SER A 177 -3.55 0.63 -16.12
C SER A 177 -2.95 2.03 -15.92
N TRP A 178 -3.23 2.66 -14.79
CA TRP A 178 -2.74 4.00 -14.51
C TRP A 178 -1.20 4.06 -14.45
N ILE A 179 -0.55 3.08 -13.79
CA ILE A 179 0.91 3.00 -13.69
C ILE A 179 1.55 2.88 -15.07
N LYS A 180 0.99 2.06 -15.97
CA LYS A 180 1.48 1.89 -17.34
C LYS A 180 1.37 3.19 -18.14
N ASP A 181 0.22 3.86 -18.07
CA ASP A 181 -0.03 5.09 -18.80
C ASP A 181 0.86 6.23 -18.29
N TYR A 182 0.98 6.38 -16.95
CA TYR A 182 1.84 7.39 -16.34
C TYR A 182 3.33 7.15 -16.64
N SER A 183 3.77 5.89 -16.56
CA SER A 183 5.14 5.52 -16.92
C SER A 183 5.44 5.78 -18.39
N THR A 184 4.49 5.51 -19.29
CA THR A 184 4.63 5.80 -20.72
C THR A 184 4.74 7.30 -20.96
N ALA A 185 3.88 8.11 -20.35
CA ALA A 185 3.93 9.56 -20.46
C ALA A 185 5.25 10.14 -19.92
N HIS A 186 5.73 9.59 -18.78
CA HIS A 186 6.99 10.01 -18.21
C HIS A 186 8.20 9.63 -19.07
N SER A 187 8.19 8.42 -19.67
CA SER A 187 9.23 7.99 -20.63
C SER A 187 9.20 8.84 -21.89
N LYS A 188 8.01 9.20 -22.39
CA LYS A 188 7.83 10.12 -23.53
C LYS A 188 8.40 11.51 -23.20
N MET A 189 8.21 11.99 -21.96
CA MET A 189 8.79 13.26 -21.51
C MET A 189 10.31 13.22 -21.50
N MET A 190 10.93 12.16 -20.96
CA MET A 190 12.39 11.99 -20.96
C MET A 190 12.97 11.94 -22.39
N LEU A 191 12.30 11.22 -23.28
CA LEU A 191 12.66 11.15 -24.69
C LEU A 191 12.56 12.53 -25.36
N GLY A 192 11.49 13.28 -25.09
CA GLY A 192 11.28 14.64 -25.58
C GLY A 192 12.37 15.61 -25.08
N GLU A 193 12.74 15.51 -23.79
CA GLU A 193 13.84 16.31 -23.21
C GLU A 193 15.21 15.98 -23.84
N ALA A 194 15.49 14.71 -24.09
CA ALA A 194 16.71 14.31 -24.76
C ALA A 194 16.76 14.84 -26.20
N ARG A 195 15.70 14.70 -26.95
CA ARG A 195 15.61 15.16 -28.36
C ARG A 195 15.56 16.67 -28.47
N SER A 196 15.02 17.40 -27.52
CA SER A 196 15.01 18.86 -27.54
C SER A 196 16.39 19.49 -27.41
N LYS A 197 17.36 18.79 -26.78
CA LYS A 197 18.76 19.23 -26.70
C LYS A 197 19.47 19.24 -28.06
N PHE A 198 18.96 18.44 -29.01
CA PHE A 198 19.48 18.32 -30.37
C PHE A 198 18.48 18.88 -31.37
N ALA A 199 17.97 20.09 -31.11
CA ALA A 199 16.89 20.70 -31.88
C ALA A 199 17.16 20.84 -33.38
N GLN A 200 18.44 20.88 -33.80
CA GLN A 200 18.83 20.91 -35.20
C GLN A 200 20.06 20.01 -35.38
N ILE A 201 19.89 18.92 -36.11
CA ILE A 201 21.02 18.16 -36.62
C ILE A 201 21.37 18.78 -37.99
N ALA A 202 22.58 19.36 -38.10
CA ALA A 202 23.07 19.91 -39.35
C ALA A 202 23.24 18.79 -40.38
N GLY A 203 22.41 18.80 -41.41
CA GLY A 203 22.49 17.89 -42.53
C GLY A 203 22.82 18.65 -43.82
N PRO A 204 23.37 17.98 -44.87
CA PRO A 204 23.79 18.64 -46.12
C PRO A 204 22.61 19.23 -46.95
N GLN A 205 21.37 18.96 -46.58
CA GLN A 205 20.16 19.46 -47.27
C GLN A 205 19.23 20.30 -46.35
N GLY A 206 19.75 20.93 -45.30
CA GLY A 206 18.92 21.61 -44.31
C GLY A 206 18.63 20.73 -43.12
N GLY A 207 18.79 21.24 -41.92
CA GLY A 207 18.69 20.47 -40.70
C GLY A 207 17.33 19.81 -40.50
N SER A 208 17.32 18.52 -40.12
CA SER A 208 16.12 17.84 -39.65
C SER A 208 15.84 18.28 -38.20
N SER A 209 14.66 18.86 -37.95
CA SER A 209 14.23 19.16 -36.60
C SER A 209 13.70 17.90 -35.93
N LEU A 210 14.32 17.50 -34.84
CA LEU A 210 13.76 16.48 -33.97
C LEU A 210 12.56 17.06 -33.23
N ASN A 211 11.41 16.35 -33.28
CA ASN A 211 10.13 16.78 -32.71
C ASN A 211 10.09 16.72 -31.15
N GLY A 212 11.21 17.05 -30.48
CA GLY A 212 11.37 16.91 -29.04
C GLY A 212 10.43 17.81 -28.23
N GLU A 213 10.24 19.06 -28.64
CA GLU A 213 9.38 20.00 -27.93
C GLU A 213 7.90 19.59 -27.96
N ASN A 214 7.40 19.11 -29.10
CA ASN A 214 6.03 18.62 -29.19
C ASN A 214 5.81 17.37 -28.32
N LEU A 215 6.77 16.42 -28.32
CA LEU A 215 6.73 15.25 -27.46
C LEU A 215 6.66 15.62 -25.97
N LYS A 216 7.40 16.65 -25.57
CA LYS A 216 7.42 17.17 -24.20
C LYS A 216 6.09 17.79 -23.81
N VAL A 217 5.52 18.64 -24.66
CA VAL A 217 4.22 19.29 -24.42
C VAL A 217 3.11 18.24 -24.32
N GLU A 218 3.07 17.28 -25.25
CA GLU A 218 2.10 16.18 -25.21
C GLU A 218 2.26 15.33 -23.94
N ALA A 219 3.49 14.95 -23.60
CA ALA A 219 3.75 14.17 -22.40
C ALA A 219 3.33 14.91 -21.11
N GLN A 220 3.57 16.21 -21.05
CA GLN A 220 3.16 17.03 -19.91
C GLN A 220 1.63 17.10 -19.79
N ALA A 221 0.93 17.29 -20.89
CA ALA A 221 -0.54 17.28 -20.91
C ALA A 221 -1.11 15.89 -20.50
N ASP A 222 -0.48 14.81 -20.95
CA ASP A 222 -0.87 13.44 -20.56
C ASP A 222 -0.65 13.22 -19.06
N LEU A 223 0.49 13.66 -18.50
CA LEU A 223 0.79 13.56 -17.06
C LEU A 223 -0.23 14.35 -16.22
N GLU A 224 -0.52 15.60 -16.59
CA GLU A 224 -1.50 16.43 -15.89
C GLU A 224 -2.90 15.79 -15.91
N LYS A 225 -3.32 15.28 -17.05
CA LYS A 225 -4.60 14.57 -17.19
C LYS A 225 -4.66 13.33 -16.30
N LEU A 226 -3.59 12.52 -16.26
CA LEU A 226 -3.51 11.33 -15.44
C LEU A 226 -3.50 11.67 -13.94
N GLU A 227 -2.82 12.74 -13.53
CA GLU A 227 -2.81 13.19 -12.15
C GLU A 227 -4.19 13.69 -11.67
N LEU A 228 -4.95 14.34 -12.54
CA LEU A 228 -6.31 14.76 -12.25
C LEU A 228 -7.30 13.58 -12.21
N SER A 229 -7.06 12.58 -13.03
CA SER A 229 -7.96 11.43 -13.14
C SER A 229 -7.64 10.29 -12.17
N ILE A 230 -6.62 10.41 -11.33
CA ILE A 230 -6.16 9.33 -10.46
C ILE A 230 -7.29 8.78 -9.57
N GLY A 231 -8.17 9.62 -9.07
CA GLY A 231 -9.32 9.22 -8.28
C GLY A 231 -10.35 8.37 -9.03
N LEU A 232 -10.31 8.36 -10.37
CA LEU A 232 -11.16 7.48 -11.20
C LEU A 232 -10.60 6.05 -11.30
N TYR A 233 -9.32 5.88 -10.99
CA TYR A 233 -8.62 4.60 -10.96
C TYR A 233 -8.56 3.99 -9.55
N GLU A 234 -9.44 4.44 -8.66
CA GLU A 234 -9.69 3.83 -7.35
C GLU A 234 -10.89 2.89 -7.43
N GLU A 235 -10.87 1.86 -6.62
CA GLU A 235 -11.92 0.87 -6.52
C GLU A 235 -13.26 1.55 -6.19
N GLY A 236 -14.21 1.49 -7.12
CA GLY A 236 -15.55 2.02 -6.92
C GLY A 236 -15.78 3.49 -7.27
N GLY A 237 -14.79 4.22 -7.70
CA GLY A 237 -14.82 5.53 -8.37
C GLY A 237 -15.75 6.66 -7.90
N LYS A 238 -16.83 6.36 -7.22
CA LYS A 238 -17.72 7.28 -6.50
C LYS A 238 -18.44 6.50 -5.41
N PRO A 239 -18.56 7.05 -4.19
CA PRO A 239 -19.45 6.46 -3.21
C PRO A 239 -20.82 6.32 -3.85
N LEU A 240 -21.39 5.12 -3.78
CA LEU A 240 -22.77 4.88 -4.18
C LEU A 240 -23.63 5.90 -3.43
N GLY A 241 -24.19 6.86 -4.14
CA GLY A 241 -25.08 7.83 -3.55
C GLY A 241 -26.21 7.07 -2.86
N ILE A 242 -26.32 7.24 -1.55
CA ILE A 242 -27.47 6.71 -0.81
C ILE A 242 -28.66 7.49 -1.31
N VAL A 243 -29.47 6.87 -2.16
CA VAL A 243 -30.80 7.38 -2.53
C VAL A 243 -31.68 7.07 -1.32
N ILE A 244 -31.86 8.07 -0.47
CA ILE A 244 -32.90 8.04 0.56
C ILE A 244 -34.20 8.33 -0.18
N GLY A 245 -35.01 7.27 -0.42
CA GLY A 245 -36.35 7.37 -0.93
C GLY A 245 -37.34 7.74 0.19
#